data_e068a1152aa8ac7bb33e4855b72d4923
#
_entry.id   e068a1152aa8ac7bb33e4855b72d4923
#
_cell.length_a   1.000
_cell.length_b   1.000
_cell.length_c   1.000
_cell.angle_alpha   90.00
_cell.angle_beta   90.00
_cell.angle_gamma   90.00
#
_symmetry.space_group_name_H-M   'P 1'
#
loop_
_entity.id
_entity.type
_entity.pdbx_description
1 polymer ?
#
loop_
_entity_poly.entity_id
_entity_poly.type
_entity_poly.pdbx_seq_one_letter_code
_entity_poly.pdbx_strand_id
1 'polypeptide(L)' 'MFWICEFLDSLTAKDGARHIAAREKKFLMFKRKKDAKKYLHEVLNHSDEYIRDCVCFEKIGLEKAKKLFGNYEYEII' A
#
# COMPACT_ATOMS: atom_id res chain seq x y z
N MET A 1 13.03 -6.76 3.65
CA MET A 1 11.59 -6.80 3.41
C MET A 1 11.03 -5.40 3.24
N PHE A 2 9.89 -5.30 2.63
CA PHE A 2 9.24 -4.02 2.35
C PHE A 2 7.87 -3.96 2.99
N TRP A 3 7.26 -2.78 2.99
CA TRP A 3 5.93 -2.55 3.52
C TRP A 3 4.99 -2.09 2.41
N ILE A 4 3.76 -2.57 2.43
CA ILE A 4 2.69 -2.09 1.56
C ILE A 4 1.56 -1.55 2.40
N CYS A 5 0.78 -0.62 1.84
CA CYS A 5 -0.40 -0.06 2.48
C CYS A 5 -1.64 -0.61 1.79
N GLU A 6 -2.55 -1.19 2.57
CA GLU A 6 -3.83 -1.68 2.07
C GLU A 6 -4.96 -0.85 2.68
N PHE A 7 -5.81 -0.31 1.83
CA PHE A 7 -6.93 0.53 2.27
C PHE A 7 -8.14 -0.36 2.55
N LEU A 8 -8.59 -0.34 3.80
CA LEU A 8 -9.68 -1.20 4.27
C LEU A 8 -11.07 -0.61 4.07
N ASP A 9 -11.15 0.72 3.92
CA ASP A 9 -12.42 1.42 3.74
C ASP A 9 -12.90 1.43 2.28
N SER A 10 -12.06 1.01 1.36
CA SER A 10 -12.43 0.92 -0.05
C SER A 10 -13.40 -0.22 -0.26
N LEU A 11 -14.41 0.01 -1.10
CA LEU A 11 -15.27 -1.08 -1.51
C LEU A 11 -14.43 -2.13 -2.20
N THR A 12 -14.49 -3.34 -1.70
CA THR A 12 -13.75 -4.44 -2.27
C THR A 12 -14.13 -4.64 -3.72
N ALA A 13 -13.15 -4.83 -4.57
CA ALA A 13 -13.41 -5.23 -5.93
C ALA A 13 -14.18 -6.55 -5.92
N LYS A 14 -15.06 -6.75 -6.89
CA LYS A 14 -15.95 -7.93 -6.94
C LYS A 14 -15.16 -9.25 -6.99
N ASP A 15 -13.94 -9.20 -7.47
CA ASP A 15 -13.05 -10.37 -7.57
C ASP A 15 -12.17 -10.57 -6.33
N GLY A 16 -12.36 -9.76 -5.29
CA GLY A 16 -11.57 -9.83 -4.08
C GLY A 16 -10.20 -9.16 -4.19
N ALA A 17 -9.98 -8.34 -5.21
CA ALA A 17 -8.71 -7.64 -5.36
C ALA A 17 -8.44 -6.72 -4.18
N ARG A 18 -7.16 -6.64 -3.80
CA ARG A 18 -6.72 -5.81 -2.69
C ARG A 18 -6.50 -4.37 -3.17
N HIS A 19 -6.88 -3.41 -2.34
CA HIS A 19 -6.69 -1.99 -2.61
C HIS A 19 -5.37 -1.53 -2.01
N ILE A 20 -4.30 -1.65 -2.77
CA ILE A 20 -2.94 -1.29 -2.34
C ILE A 20 -2.59 0.11 -2.84
N ALA A 21 -1.88 0.87 -2.02
CA ALA A 21 -1.44 2.21 -2.41
C ALA A 21 -0.64 2.16 -3.72
N ALA A 22 -0.97 3.05 -4.63
CA ALA A 22 -0.36 3.11 -5.96
C ALA A 22 -0.19 4.55 -6.42
N ARG A 23 0.76 4.77 -7.32
CA ARG A 23 1.01 6.05 -7.96
C ARG A 23 1.39 5.80 -9.41
N GLU A 24 0.73 6.50 -10.34
CA GLU A 24 1.00 6.38 -11.78
C GLU A 24 0.96 4.91 -12.26
N LYS A 25 -0.03 4.15 -11.80
CA LYS A 25 -0.22 2.75 -12.14
C LYS A 25 0.87 1.79 -11.62
N LYS A 26 1.67 2.26 -10.66
CA LYS A 26 2.68 1.43 -10.00
C LYS A 26 2.28 1.23 -8.55
N PHE A 27 2.35 -0.01 -8.08
CA PHE A 27 2.13 -0.30 -6.66
C PHE A 27 3.32 0.21 -5.86
N LEU A 28 3.04 0.75 -4.68
CA LEU A 28 4.07 1.35 -3.83
C LEU A 28 4.52 0.38 -2.75
N MET A 29 5.83 0.23 -2.62
CA MET A 29 6.47 -0.49 -1.54
C MET A 29 7.39 0.46 -0.79
N PHE A 30 7.40 0.35 0.53
CA PHE A 30 8.20 1.24 1.38
C PHE A 30 9.24 0.42 2.14
N LYS A 31 10.42 0.99 2.29
CA LYS A 31 11.51 0.32 3.02
C LYS A 31 11.21 0.21 4.50
N ARG A 32 10.48 1.19 5.06
CA ARG A 32 10.14 1.24 6.49
C ARG A 32 8.67 1.64 6.64
N LYS A 33 8.05 1.13 7.71
CA LYS A 33 6.65 1.45 8.01
C LYS A 33 6.44 2.96 8.19
N LYS A 34 7.40 3.64 8.82
CA LYS A 34 7.30 5.09 9.01
C LYS A 34 7.30 5.86 7.68
N ASP A 35 8.00 5.36 6.68
CA ASP A 35 8.00 5.98 5.35
C ASP A 35 6.63 5.83 4.69
N ALA A 36 5.98 4.70 4.89
CA ALA A 36 4.61 4.49 4.41
C ALA A 36 3.64 5.45 5.07
N LYS A 37 3.71 5.60 6.39
CA LYS A 37 2.86 6.54 7.12
C LYS A 37 3.09 7.99 6.69
N LYS A 38 4.34 8.35 6.50
CA LYS A 38 4.71 9.68 6.02
C LYS A 38 4.11 9.98 4.65
N TYR A 39 4.17 9.02 3.74
CA TYR A 39 3.57 9.17 2.43
C TYR A 39 2.05 9.39 2.52
N LEU A 40 1.37 8.62 3.35
CA LEU A 40 -0.07 8.76 3.54
C LEU A 40 -0.45 10.14 4.08
N HIS A 41 0.36 10.70 4.98
CA HIS A 41 0.14 12.04 5.52
C HIS A 41 0.47 13.14 4.53
N GLU A 42 1.68 13.12 4.00
CA GLU A 42 2.22 14.26 3.25
C GLU A 42 1.78 14.29 1.80
N VAL A 43 1.58 13.15 1.18
CA VAL A 43 1.22 13.07 -0.23
C VAL A 43 -0.29 12.90 -0.40
N LEU A 44 -0.89 12.00 0.35
CA LEU A 44 -2.32 11.70 0.25
C LEU A 44 -3.19 12.47 1.23
N ASN A 45 -2.58 13.24 2.13
CA ASN A 45 -3.28 14.09 3.10
C ASN A 45 -4.25 13.35 4.03
N HIS A 46 -3.97 12.09 4.33
CA HIS A 46 -4.76 11.33 5.30
C HIS A 46 -4.38 11.70 6.73
N SER A 47 -5.36 11.77 7.62
CA SER A 47 -5.14 12.03 9.03
C SER A 47 -4.61 10.79 9.75
N ASP A 48 -4.02 10.99 10.95
CA ASP A 48 -3.60 9.87 11.80
C ASP A 48 -4.76 8.94 12.12
N GLU A 49 -5.93 9.51 12.38
CA GLU A 49 -7.12 8.76 12.70
C GLU A 49 -7.56 7.88 11.54
N TYR A 50 -7.56 8.42 10.34
CA TYR A 50 -7.87 7.67 9.13
C TYR A 50 -6.90 6.50 8.94
N ILE A 51 -5.60 6.78 9.07
CA ILE A 51 -4.56 5.77 8.91
C ILE A 51 -4.73 4.64 9.92
N ARG A 52 -4.99 4.99 11.18
CA ARG A 52 -5.21 4.00 12.22
C ARG A 52 -6.41 3.10 11.93
N ASP A 53 -7.51 3.69 11.48
CA ASP A 53 -8.79 2.98 11.36
C ASP A 53 -9.00 2.34 9.99
N CYS A 54 -8.42 2.88 8.94
CA CYS A 54 -8.75 2.51 7.56
C CYS A 54 -7.57 1.96 6.75
N VAL A 55 -6.37 1.91 7.31
CA VAL A 55 -5.19 1.45 6.58
C VAL A 55 -4.52 0.31 7.33
N CYS A 56 -4.21 -0.76 6.60
CA CYS A 56 -3.44 -1.87 7.11
C CYS A 56 -2.05 -1.86 6.47
N PHE A 57 -1.01 -2.05 7.28
CA PHE A 57 0.37 -2.15 6.80
C PHE A 57 0.79 -3.61 6.82
N GLU A 58 1.26 -4.10 5.69
CA GLU A 58 1.73 -5.47 5.59
C GLU A 58 3.21 -5.49 5.21
N LYS A 59 3.97 -6.31 5.93
CA LYS A 59 5.38 -6.54 5.62
C LYS A 59 5.50 -7.67 4.61
N ILE A 60 6.26 -7.46 3.54
CA ILE A 60 6.26 -8.37 2.41
C ILE A 60 7.65 -8.45 1.77
N GLY A 61 8.03 -9.62 1.35
CA GLY A 61 9.25 -9.82 0.58
C GLY A 61 9.04 -9.55 -0.90
N LEU A 62 10.13 -9.33 -1.62
CA LEU A 62 10.06 -8.96 -3.02
C LEU A 62 9.39 -10.05 -3.89
N GLU A 63 9.67 -11.32 -3.63
CA GLU A 63 9.06 -12.40 -4.40
C GLU A 63 7.56 -12.49 -4.18
N LYS A 64 7.12 -12.34 -2.94
CA LYS A 64 5.70 -12.32 -2.61
C LYS A 64 5.03 -11.11 -3.24
N ALA A 65 5.71 -9.97 -3.25
CA ALA A 65 5.21 -8.76 -3.89
C ALA A 65 5.00 -8.98 -5.39
N LYS A 66 5.95 -9.59 -6.06
CA LYS A 66 5.83 -9.90 -7.48
C LYS A 66 4.65 -10.80 -7.78
N LYS A 67 4.41 -11.80 -6.94
CA LYS A 67 3.24 -12.67 -7.07
C LYS A 67 1.93 -11.93 -6.84
N LEU A 68 1.91 -11.07 -5.82
CA LEU A 68 0.73 -10.30 -5.47
C LEU A 68 0.37 -9.27 -6.55
N PHE A 69 1.38 -8.59 -7.07
CA PHE A 69 1.17 -7.55 -8.08
C PHE A 69 0.97 -8.12 -9.49
N GLY A 70 1.37 -9.36 -9.71
CA GLY A 70 1.23 -10.01 -11.02
C GLY A 70 2.04 -9.28 -12.08
N ASN A 71 1.37 -8.86 -13.16
CA ASN A 71 2.01 -8.16 -14.26
C ASN A 71 2.13 -6.63 -14.05
N TYR A 72 1.69 -6.15 -12.89
CA TYR A 72 1.76 -4.72 -12.59
C TYR A 72 3.16 -4.31 -12.19
N GLU A 73 3.50 -3.07 -12.48
CA GLU A 73 4.76 -2.49 -12.03
C GLU A 73 4.66 -2.06 -10.57
N TYR A 74 5.81 -1.94 -9.93
CA TYR A 74 5.91 -1.44 -8.56
C TYR A 74 7.05 -0.44 -8.43
N GLU A 75 6.96 0.42 -7.40
CA GLU A 75 7.97 1.41 -7.08
C GLU A 75 8.34 1.27 -5.61
N ILE A 76 9.65 1.30 -5.32
CA ILE A 76 10.16 1.24 -3.95
C ILE A 76 10.51 2.67 -3.51
N ILE A 77 9.92 3.07 -2.41
CA ILE A 77 10.14 4.40 -1.84
C ILE A 77 11.02 4.33 -0.59
#